data_da02ad7b64bfb5575a063f148a2f4d80
#
_entry.id   da02ad7b64bfb5575a063f148a2f4d80
#
_cell.length_a   1.000
_cell.length_b   1.000
_cell.length_c   1.000
_cell.angle_alpha   90.00
_cell.angle_beta   90.00
_cell.angle_gamma   90.00
#
_symmetry.space_group_name_H-M   'P 1'
#
loop_
_entity.id
_entity.type
_entity.pdbx_description
1 polymer ?
#
loop_
_entity_poly.entity_id
_entity_poly.type
_entity_poly.pdbx_seq_one_letter_code
_entity_poly.pdbx_strand_id
1 'polypeptide(L)'
;MELPKIKVADFEGPFDLLLHLIKKNKMNIYNVEIYKVTNQYLRYLDEMKEMDLEITSEFIVVAATLIEIKSKTLLPKHKVEEEDEEDIEKKLLEKLIIYKKIKEATEFFKGKYTSSGNIYTKKPEVIEEIKGPVDNDELLRNVTLLDLYNIYNNLL
;
A
#
# COMPACT_ATOMS: atom_id res chain seq x y z
N MET A 1 -11.56 13.33 -32.14
CA MET A 1 -11.31 13.74 -30.75
C MET A 1 -10.18 12.85 -30.24
N GLU A 2 -8.93 13.34 -30.31
CA GLU A 2 -7.79 12.58 -29.80
C GLU A 2 -7.88 12.53 -28.27
N LEU A 3 -7.97 11.31 -27.73
CA LEU A 3 -7.88 11.10 -26.29
C LEU A 3 -6.46 11.44 -25.85
N PRO A 4 -6.26 12.15 -24.73
CA PRO A 4 -4.94 12.49 -24.25
C PRO A 4 -4.16 11.18 -24.02
N LYS A 5 -2.99 11.05 -24.69
CA LYS A 5 -2.04 9.95 -24.46
C LYS A 5 -1.64 10.00 -22.99
N ILE A 6 -2.20 9.08 -22.22
CA ILE A 6 -1.81 8.89 -20.83
C ILE A 6 -0.44 8.21 -20.86
N LYS A 7 0.56 8.78 -20.20
CA LYS A 7 1.87 8.16 -20.06
C LYS A 7 1.70 6.86 -19.29
N VAL A 8 1.93 5.76 -19.97
CA VAL A 8 1.69 4.38 -19.52
C VAL A 8 2.59 3.96 -18.36
N ALA A 9 3.68 4.69 -18.14
CA ALA A 9 4.70 4.37 -17.13
C ALA A 9 4.42 4.88 -15.71
N ASP A 10 3.27 5.54 -15.47
CA ASP A 10 3.05 6.27 -14.21
C ASP A 10 2.16 5.55 -13.19
N PHE A 11 1.76 4.28 -13.42
CA PHE A 11 0.92 3.54 -12.47
C PHE A 11 1.71 2.51 -11.67
N GLU A 12 1.53 2.54 -10.36
CA GLU A 12 2.19 1.62 -9.41
C GLU A 12 1.59 0.19 -9.44
N GLY A 13 0.53 -0.03 -10.27
CA GLY A 13 -0.10 -1.33 -10.42
C GLY A 13 -1.52 -1.27 -10.99
N PRO A 14 -2.18 -2.43 -11.16
CA PRO A 14 -3.48 -2.53 -11.79
C PRO A 14 -4.60 -1.80 -11.04
N PHE A 15 -4.56 -1.79 -9.71
CA PHE A 15 -5.54 -1.05 -8.90
C PHE A 15 -5.40 0.46 -9.04
N ASP A 16 -4.16 0.95 -9.21
CA ASP A 16 -3.92 2.37 -9.45
C ASP A 16 -4.50 2.82 -10.78
N LEU A 17 -4.30 2.01 -11.83
CA LEU A 17 -4.93 2.23 -13.13
C LEU A 17 -6.46 2.24 -13.01
N LEU A 18 -7.05 1.27 -12.29
CA LEU A 18 -8.51 1.23 -12.09
C LEU A 18 -9.03 2.47 -11.36
N LEU A 19 -8.37 2.90 -10.29
CA LEU A 19 -8.74 4.13 -9.57
C LEU A 19 -8.66 5.36 -10.49
N HIS A 20 -7.62 5.43 -11.33
CA HIS A 20 -7.49 6.51 -12.32
C HIS A 20 -8.67 6.51 -13.30
N LEU A 21 -9.04 5.35 -13.84
CA LEU A 21 -10.15 5.21 -14.78
C LEU A 21 -11.50 5.58 -14.14
N ILE A 22 -11.73 5.13 -12.89
CA ILE A 22 -12.93 5.48 -12.12
C ILE A 22 -13.02 7.01 -11.92
N LYS A 23 -11.91 7.63 -11.52
CA LYS A 23 -11.82 9.09 -11.34
C LYS A 23 -12.00 9.84 -12.65
N LYS A 24 -11.39 9.38 -13.73
CA LYS A 24 -11.52 9.96 -15.08
C LYS A 24 -12.96 9.95 -15.56
N ASN A 25 -13.71 8.90 -15.27
CA ASN A 25 -15.12 8.78 -15.61
C ASN A 25 -16.05 9.46 -14.58
N LYS A 26 -15.51 10.15 -13.58
CA LYS A 26 -16.27 10.82 -12.51
C LYS A 26 -17.24 9.89 -11.77
N MET A 27 -16.88 8.61 -11.67
CA MET A 27 -17.68 7.60 -10.96
C MET A 27 -17.37 7.59 -9.48
N ASN A 28 -18.37 7.22 -8.66
CA ASN A 28 -18.16 6.99 -7.25
C ASN A 28 -17.64 5.57 -7.03
N ILE A 29 -16.53 5.41 -6.31
CA ILE A 29 -15.90 4.11 -6.04
C ILE A 29 -16.83 3.13 -5.28
N TYR A 30 -17.79 3.65 -4.51
CA TYR A 30 -18.74 2.83 -3.76
C TYR A 30 -19.96 2.35 -4.60
N ASN A 31 -20.13 2.90 -5.80
CA ASN A 31 -21.19 2.54 -6.73
C ASN A 31 -20.68 2.60 -8.17
N VAL A 32 -19.56 1.93 -8.41
CA VAL A 32 -18.93 1.91 -9.72
C VAL A 32 -19.49 0.75 -10.53
N GLU A 33 -19.89 1.03 -11.76
CA GLU A 33 -20.26 0.03 -12.74
C GLU A 33 -19.00 -0.52 -13.41
N ILE A 34 -18.47 -1.63 -12.86
CA ILE A 34 -17.19 -2.23 -13.27
C ILE A 34 -17.13 -2.49 -14.77
N TYR A 35 -18.23 -2.92 -15.40
CA TYR A 35 -18.27 -3.19 -16.83
C TYR A 35 -17.94 -1.97 -17.71
N LYS A 36 -18.21 -0.74 -17.23
CA LYS A 36 -17.91 0.49 -17.96
C LYS A 36 -16.40 0.78 -18.02
N VAL A 37 -15.68 0.44 -16.97
CA VAL A 37 -14.22 0.65 -16.91
C VAL A 37 -13.43 -0.50 -17.54
N THR A 38 -14.03 -1.69 -17.66
CA THR A 38 -13.38 -2.88 -18.22
C THR A 38 -12.81 -2.63 -19.61
N ASN A 39 -13.59 -2.06 -20.52
CA ASN A 39 -13.12 -1.80 -21.89
C ASN A 39 -11.97 -0.81 -21.92
N GLN A 40 -11.99 0.20 -21.06
CA GLN A 40 -10.93 1.19 -20.97
C GLN A 40 -9.66 0.59 -20.40
N TYR A 41 -9.79 -0.31 -19.42
CA TYR A 41 -8.67 -1.04 -18.83
C TYR A 41 -7.99 -1.94 -19.87
N LEU A 42 -8.76 -2.74 -20.60
CA LEU A 42 -8.22 -3.63 -21.64
C LEU A 42 -7.52 -2.83 -22.75
N ARG A 43 -8.14 -1.75 -23.22
CA ARG A 43 -7.52 -0.87 -24.22
C ARG A 43 -6.21 -0.27 -23.73
N TYR A 44 -6.13 0.03 -22.45
CA TYR A 44 -4.90 0.53 -21.86
C TYR A 44 -3.79 -0.54 -21.86
N LEU A 45 -4.13 -1.80 -21.59
CA LEU A 45 -3.18 -2.91 -21.70
C LEU A 45 -2.72 -3.13 -23.15
N ASP A 46 -3.62 -3.00 -24.12
CA ASP A 46 -3.25 -3.08 -25.55
C ASP A 46 -2.27 -1.96 -25.94
N GLU A 47 -2.52 -0.74 -25.52
CA GLU A 47 -1.62 0.40 -25.71
C GLU A 47 -0.25 0.16 -25.05
N MET A 48 -0.19 -0.43 -23.85
CA MET A 48 1.05 -0.85 -23.19
C MET A 48 1.84 -1.85 -24.04
N LYS A 49 1.14 -2.85 -24.58
CA LYS A 49 1.74 -3.89 -25.41
C LYS A 49 2.31 -3.30 -26.72
N GLU A 50 1.59 -2.39 -27.36
CA GLU A 50 2.05 -1.72 -28.58
C GLU A 50 3.31 -0.85 -28.34
N MET A 51 3.49 -0.35 -27.13
CA MET A 51 4.66 0.43 -26.72
C MET A 51 5.83 -0.43 -26.22
N ASP A 52 5.76 -1.74 -26.37
CA ASP A 52 6.78 -2.71 -25.95
C ASP A 52 7.07 -2.65 -24.42
N LEU A 53 6.07 -2.27 -23.62
CA LEU A 53 6.17 -2.22 -22.19
C LEU A 53 5.87 -3.59 -21.57
N GLU A 54 6.65 -3.96 -20.59
CA GLU A 54 6.46 -5.20 -19.86
C GLU A 54 5.17 -5.15 -19.03
N ILE A 55 4.19 -5.99 -19.39
CA ILE A 55 2.95 -6.13 -18.65
C ILE A 55 3.15 -7.21 -17.58
N THR A 56 3.12 -6.81 -16.31
CA THR A 56 3.25 -7.76 -15.21
C THR A 56 2.03 -8.67 -15.11
N SER A 57 2.22 -9.87 -14.55
CA SER A 57 1.15 -10.86 -14.35
C SER A 57 -0.04 -10.31 -13.56
N GLU A 58 0.19 -9.36 -12.66
CA GLU A 58 -0.87 -8.71 -11.86
C GLU A 58 -1.90 -7.99 -12.71
N PHE A 59 -1.47 -7.28 -13.78
CA PHE A 59 -2.39 -6.62 -14.71
C PHE A 59 -3.24 -7.63 -15.47
N ILE A 60 -2.67 -8.77 -15.85
CA ILE A 60 -3.39 -9.83 -16.56
C ILE A 60 -4.44 -10.50 -15.66
N VAL A 61 -4.11 -10.76 -14.40
CA VAL A 61 -5.06 -11.32 -13.42
C VAL A 61 -6.26 -10.40 -13.23
N VAL A 62 -6.04 -9.10 -13.07
CA VAL A 62 -7.13 -8.12 -12.95
C VAL A 62 -7.93 -8.01 -14.25
N ALA A 63 -7.28 -8.06 -15.42
CA ALA A 63 -7.97 -8.09 -16.71
C ALA A 63 -8.91 -9.28 -16.82
N ALA A 64 -8.45 -10.49 -16.46
CA ALA A 64 -9.27 -11.70 -16.46
C ALA A 64 -10.49 -11.56 -15.54
N THR A 65 -10.29 -11.05 -14.32
CA THR A 65 -11.39 -10.80 -13.37
C THR A 65 -12.41 -9.79 -13.93
N LEU A 66 -11.95 -8.72 -14.57
CA LEU A 66 -12.82 -7.71 -15.19
C LEU A 66 -13.63 -8.28 -16.37
N ILE A 67 -13.01 -9.12 -17.19
CA ILE A 67 -13.69 -9.81 -18.32
C ILE A 67 -14.75 -10.77 -17.77
N GLU A 68 -14.44 -11.50 -16.70
CA GLU A 68 -15.38 -12.42 -16.05
C GLU A 68 -16.61 -11.65 -15.52
N ILE A 69 -16.41 -10.57 -14.74
CA ILE A 69 -17.50 -9.73 -14.24
C ILE A 69 -18.35 -9.20 -15.40
N LYS A 70 -17.69 -8.68 -16.46
CA LYS A 70 -18.40 -8.15 -17.62
C LYS A 70 -19.21 -9.21 -18.35
N SER A 71 -18.63 -10.40 -18.56
CA SER A 71 -19.31 -11.51 -19.23
C SER A 71 -20.56 -11.93 -18.46
N LYS A 72 -20.44 -12.06 -17.13
CA LYS A 72 -21.56 -12.43 -16.26
C LYS A 72 -22.66 -11.37 -16.26
N THR A 73 -22.29 -10.09 -16.19
CA THR A 73 -23.27 -8.98 -16.22
C THR A 73 -24.08 -8.91 -17.53
N LEU A 74 -23.51 -9.38 -18.64
CA LEU A 74 -24.16 -9.35 -19.97
C LEU A 74 -24.97 -10.62 -20.30
N LEU A 75 -24.80 -11.68 -19.54
CA LEU A 75 -25.56 -12.92 -19.73
C LEU A 75 -26.97 -12.81 -19.13
N PRO A 76 -28.00 -13.48 -19.72
CA PRO A 76 -29.31 -13.57 -19.11
C PRO A 76 -29.22 -14.27 -17.75
N LYS A 77 -29.65 -13.62 -16.69
CA LYS A 77 -29.57 -14.13 -15.33
C LYS A 77 -30.46 -15.35 -15.13
N HIS A 78 -29.87 -16.50 -14.81
CA HIS A 78 -30.56 -17.65 -14.26
C HIS A 78 -30.50 -17.57 -12.74
N LYS A 79 -31.62 -17.70 -12.08
CA LYS A 79 -31.85 -17.49 -10.62
C LYS A 79 -30.96 -18.25 -9.64
N VAL A 80 -30.10 -19.14 -10.11
CA VAL A 80 -29.25 -20.00 -9.26
C VAL A 80 -27.81 -19.49 -9.13
N GLU A 81 -27.39 -18.53 -10.00
CA GLU A 81 -25.99 -18.07 -10.07
C GLU A 81 -25.79 -16.67 -9.46
N GLU A 82 -26.85 -16.06 -8.92
CA GLU A 82 -26.79 -14.66 -8.43
C GLU A 82 -25.86 -14.46 -7.22
N GLU A 83 -25.72 -15.46 -6.33
CA GLU A 83 -24.91 -15.33 -5.11
C GLU A 83 -23.40 -15.33 -5.40
N ASP A 84 -22.95 -16.14 -6.36
CA ASP A 84 -21.52 -16.22 -6.71
C ASP A 84 -21.05 -15.03 -7.58
N GLU A 85 -21.94 -14.45 -8.39
CA GLU A 85 -21.62 -13.32 -9.26
C GLU A 85 -21.40 -12.02 -8.50
N GLU A 86 -22.31 -11.75 -7.57
CA GLU A 86 -22.24 -10.56 -6.70
C GLU A 86 -20.99 -10.57 -5.81
N ASP A 87 -20.47 -11.75 -5.52
CA ASP A 87 -19.30 -11.92 -4.66
C ASP A 87 -17.99 -11.50 -5.34
N ILE A 88 -17.79 -11.80 -6.64
CA ILE A 88 -16.53 -11.44 -7.36
C ILE A 88 -16.43 -9.92 -7.56
N GLU A 89 -17.52 -9.27 -7.99
CA GLU A 89 -17.54 -7.83 -8.17
C GLU A 89 -17.37 -7.10 -6.83
N LYS A 90 -18.09 -7.54 -5.80
CA LYS A 90 -17.94 -7.00 -4.44
C LYS A 90 -16.51 -7.15 -3.91
N LYS A 91 -15.92 -8.32 -4.04
CA LYS A 91 -14.52 -8.56 -3.63
C LYS A 91 -13.52 -7.66 -4.36
N LEU A 92 -13.71 -7.42 -5.65
CA LEU A 92 -12.87 -6.49 -6.41
C LEU A 92 -13.03 -5.06 -5.90
N LEU A 93 -14.27 -4.61 -5.67
CA LEU A 93 -14.56 -3.28 -5.14
C LEU A 93 -13.99 -3.08 -3.73
N GLU A 94 -14.10 -4.06 -2.85
CA GLU A 94 -13.50 -4.01 -1.51
C GLU A 94 -11.98 -3.82 -1.58
N LYS A 95 -11.30 -4.60 -2.43
CA LYS A 95 -9.84 -4.44 -2.66
C LYS A 95 -9.49 -3.05 -3.17
N LEU A 96 -10.28 -2.50 -4.09
CA LEU A 96 -10.09 -1.13 -4.62
C LEU A 96 -10.26 -0.06 -3.54
N ILE A 97 -11.27 -0.21 -2.68
CA ILE A 97 -11.53 0.71 -1.56
C ILE A 97 -10.38 0.67 -0.56
N ILE A 98 -9.90 -0.53 -0.22
CA ILE A 98 -8.76 -0.72 0.69
C ILE A 98 -7.51 -0.08 0.07
N TYR A 99 -7.22 -0.34 -1.20
CA TYR A 99 -6.08 0.24 -1.91
C TYR A 99 -6.13 1.77 -1.92
N LYS A 100 -7.30 2.36 -2.20
CA LYS A 100 -7.50 3.81 -2.15
C LYS A 100 -7.17 4.38 -0.77
N LYS A 101 -7.67 3.76 0.31
CA LYS A 101 -7.37 4.20 1.68
C LYS A 101 -5.88 4.13 2.01
N ILE A 102 -5.21 3.04 1.60
CA ILE A 102 -3.77 2.88 1.79
C ILE A 102 -3.00 3.96 1.01
N LYS A 103 -3.38 4.21 -0.23
CA LYS A 103 -2.75 5.23 -1.07
C LYS A 103 -2.89 6.63 -0.46
N GLU A 104 -4.08 6.99 0.02
CA GLU A 104 -4.33 8.27 0.70
C GLU A 104 -3.51 8.39 2.00
N ALA A 105 -3.40 7.32 2.79
CA ALA A 105 -2.57 7.27 3.98
C ALA A 105 -1.07 7.41 3.64
N THR A 106 -0.61 6.77 2.57
CA THR A 106 0.78 6.85 2.09
C THR A 106 1.15 8.28 1.71
N GLU A 107 0.30 8.97 0.97
CA GLU A 107 0.50 10.39 0.63
C GLU A 107 0.57 11.29 1.88
N PHE A 108 -0.29 11.03 2.86
CA PHE A 108 -0.24 11.74 4.15
C PHE A 108 1.09 11.52 4.87
N PHE A 109 1.56 10.27 4.99
CA PHE A 109 2.82 9.96 5.64
C PHE A 109 4.03 10.50 4.87
N LYS A 110 4.00 10.45 3.53
CA LYS A 110 5.03 11.06 2.69
C LYS A 110 5.16 12.55 2.93
N GLY A 111 4.02 13.27 3.04
CA GLY A 111 4.01 14.68 3.40
C GLY A 111 4.62 14.94 4.79
N LYS A 112 4.32 14.10 5.78
CA LYS A 112 4.93 14.17 7.12
C LYS A 112 6.42 13.89 7.11
N TYR A 113 6.85 12.86 6.38
CA TYR A 113 8.26 12.51 6.23
C TYR A 113 9.08 13.65 5.62
N THR A 114 8.57 14.28 4.54
CA THR A 114 9.25 15.42 3.90
C THR A 114 9.32 16.64 4.83
N SER A 115 8.33 16.84 5.69
CA SER A 115 8.30 17.98 6.63
C SER A 115 9.12 17.75 7.90
N SER A 116 9.47 16.51 8.24
CA SER A 116 10.23 16.17 9.45
C SER A 116 11.73 16.45 9.35
N GLY A 117 12.24 16.72 8.14
CA GLY A 117 13.68 16.96 7.90
C GLY A 117 14.53 15.69 8.03
N ASN A 118 15.84 15.89 8.09
CA ASN A 118 16.78 14.77 8.24
C ASN A 118 16.80 14.29 9.68
N ILE A 119 16.29 13.09 9.92
CA ILE A 119 16.37 12.42 11.22
C ILE A 119 17.62 11.58 11.24
N TYR A 120 18.58 11.94 12.11
CA TYR A 120 19.78 11.14 12.35
C TYR A 120 19.48 10.16 13.48
N THR A 121 19.39 8.90 13.17
CA THR A 121 19.25 7.85 14.18
C THR A 121 20.60 7.23 14.48
N LYS A 122 20.87 6.98 15.76
CA LYS A 122 22.02 6.17 16.18
C LYS A 122 21.81 4.74 15.65
N LYS A 123 22.89 4.09 15.22
CA LYS A 123 22.83 2.66 14.87
C LYS A 123 22.28 1.89 16.07
N PRO A 124 21.43 0.87 15.86
CA PRO A 124 20.95 0.04 16.97
C PRO A 124 22.16 -0.53 17.72
N GLU A 125 22.26 -0.20 18.98
CA GLU A 125 23.22 -0.86 19.87
C GLU A 125 22.72 -2.26 20.13
N VAL A 126 23.61 -3.23 19.95
CA VAL A 126 23.36 -4.58 20.47
C VAL A 126 23.46 -4.42 21.99
N ILE A 127 22.32 -4.33 22.67
CA ILE A 127 22.30 -4.45 24.12
C ILE A 127 22.60 -5.91 24.36
N GLU A 128 23.86 -6.21 24.73
CA GLU A 128 24.17 -7.54 25.27
C GLU A 128 23.28 -7.73 26.49
N GLU A 129 22.41 -8.73 26.43
CA GLU A 129 21.61 -9.09 27.59
C GLU A 129 22.57 -9.32 28.76
N ILE A 130 22.45 -8.50 29.79
CA ILE A 130 23.18 -8.71 31.04
C ILE A 130 22.68 -10.03 31.60
N LYS A 131 23.44 -11.09 31.31
CA LYS A 131 23.11 -12.45 31.77
C LYS A 131 23.36 -12.53 33.28
N GLY A 132 22.31 -12.46 34.00
CA GLY A 132 22.29 -12.74 35.43
C GLY A 132 21.86 -11.54 36.30
N PRO A 133 21.43 -11.77 37.51
CA PRO A 133 21.22 -10.72 38.50
C PRO A 133 22.57 -10.03 38.72
N VAL A 134 22.61 -8.74 38.50
CA VAL A 134 23.78 -7.91 38.79
C VAL A 134 23.97 -8.01 40.30
N ASP A 135 25.04 -8.65 40.74
CA ASP A 135 25.40 -8.67 42.15
C ASP A 135 25.87 -7.26 42.55
N ASN A 136 24.99 -6.52 43.15
CA ASN A 136 25.25 -5.18 43.60
C ASN A 136 26.43 -5.09 44.60
N ASP A 137 26.66 -6.17 45.33
CA ASP A 137 27.78 -6.23 46.27
C ASP A 137 29.12 -6.36 45.53
N GLU A 138 29.14 -6.99 44.36
CA GLU A 138 30.31 -7.08 43.50
C GLU A 138 30.63 -5.75 42.81
N LEU A 139 29.58 -5.03 42.34
CA LEU A 139 29.70 -3.71 41.73
C LEU A 139 30.22 -2.65 42.73
N LEU A 140 29.79 -2.74 43.99
CA LEU A 140 30.15 -1.78 45.02
C LEU A 140 31.42 -2.12 45.76
N ARG A 141 32.02 -3.29 45.51
CA ARG A 141 33.18 -3.81 46.24
C ARG A 141 34.40 -2.92 46.28
N ASN A 142 34.57 -2.06 45.23
CA ASN A 142 35.69 -1.17 45.12
C ASN A 142 35.32 0.31 45.22
N VAL A 143 34.06 0.61 45.54
CA VAL A 143 33.57 1.98 45.69
C VAL A 143 33.82 2.46 47.10
N THR A 144 34.63 3.49 47.24
CA THR A 144 34.94 4.12 48.51
C THR A 144 34.00 5.28 48.81
N LEU A 145 33.92 5.67 50.09
CA LEU A 145 33.15 6.85 50.50
C LEU A 145 33.66 8.12 49.79
N LEU A 146 34.96 8.15 49.50
CA LEU A 146 35.62 9.26 48.79
C LEU A 146 35.14 9.34 47.32
N ASP A 147 34.93 8.21 46.67
CA ASP A 147 34.44 8.17 45.31
C ASP A 147 33.02 8.73 45.24
N LEU A 148 32.16 8.34 46.18
CA LEU A 148 30.80 8.89 46.30
C LEU A 148 30.80 10.38 46.55
N TYR A 149 31.67 10.88 47.41
CA TYR A 149 31.83 12.30 47.69
C TYR A 149 32.26 13.08 46.46
N ASN A 150 33.21 12.55 45.70
CA ASN A 150 33.67 13.16 44.45
C ASN A 150 32.59 13.20 43.37
N ILE A 151 31.81 12.16 43.23
CA ILE A 151 30.67 12.12 42.31
C ILE A 151 29.63 13.17 42.73
N TYR A 152 29.31 13.24 44.00
CA TYR A 152 28.34 14.23 44.55
C TYR A 152 28.78 15.66 44.26
N ASN A 153 30.05 15.97 44.49
CA ASN A 153 30.59 17.34 44.23
C ASN A 153 30.68 17.68 42.75
N ASN A 154 30.75 16.70 41.85
CA ASN A 154 30.73 16.95 40.41
C ASN A 154 29.32 17.09 39.83
N LEU A 155 28.29 16.75 40.59
CA LEU A 155 26.87 16.88 40.19
C LEU A 155 26.21 18.18 40.71
N LEU A 156 26.87 18.87 41.63
CA LEU A 156 26.47 20.19 42.13
C LEU A 156 27.13 21.30 41.31
#